data_e7fa5e1adc9e8376940a5ea7e700a692
#
_entry.id   e7fa5e1adc9e8376940a5ea7e700a692
#
_cell.length_a   1.000
_cell.length_b   1.000
_cell.length_c   1.000
_cell.angle_alpha   90.00
_cell.angle_beta   90.00
_cell.angle_gamma   90.00
#
_symmetry.space_group_name_H-M   'P 1'
#
loop_
_entity.id
_entity.type
_entity.pdbx_description
1 polymer ?
#
loop_
_entity_poly.entity_id
_entity_poly.type
_entity_poly.pdbx_seq_one_letter_code
_entity_poly.pdbx_strand_id
1 'polypeptide(L)'
;MMKRLFTLLLLPMLLTGQYRDIPDVVTKVATSAGGFLKLETSARAIGMGGSFVASGRGVSGIPYNPSSIAYIEKSEAYFSQVSYLAGITHGVLTYGTRIGPSNFAGLHLFYLDSGPMEVTTELFPDGTGEDFKVMSLAARATFARSLTDRLKVGGSINYVRDKIAETQMQTISYDIGSNFQTGIYGTVLGMSITNFGPEVQYTGEDLSVQVADTIDVDGSLQRITDKFPLPLTFRLGIENTVIGPDSPFLKNEKHTLLVSVDGVKPNDYTVYGSMGLEYGWQDLAFLRMGTHLNHDTAGLSLGAGANIRLGRMALTVDYAFVDYDILKYTNQIAIGLKF
;
A
#
# COMPACT_ATOMS: atom_id res chain seq x y z
N MET A 1 -34.32 19.24 4.99
CA MET A 1 -33.27 18.23 4.97
C MET A 1 -32.56 18.11 3.62
N MET A 2 -33.23 18.20 2.49
CA MET A 2 -32.67 18.09 1.11
C MET A 2 -31.68 19.20 0.72
N LYS A 3 -31.80 20.43 1.23
CA LYS A 3 -30.92 21.56 0.87
C LYS A 3 -29.48 21.43 1.40
N ARG A 4 -29.24 20.67 2.48
CA ARG A 4 -27.90 20.48 3.04
C ARG A 4 -27.10 19.35 2.37
N LEU A 5 -27.76 18.39 1.72
CA LEU A 5 -27.12 17.33 0.94
C LEU A 5 -26.51 17.88 -0.37
N PHE A 6 -27.13 18.90 -0.95
CA PHE A 6 -26.67 19.53 -2.20
C PHE A 6 -25.38 20.34 -2.03
N THR A 7 -25.15 20.90 -0.83
CA THR A 7 -23.94 21.69 -0.55
C THR A 7 -22.70 20.81 -0.40
N LEU A 8 -22.84 19.57 0.06
CA LEU A 8 -21.72 18.62 0.19
C LEU A 8 -21.29 18.01 -1.17
N LEU A 9 -22.22 17.90 -2.12
CA LEU A 9 -21.94 17.38 -3.47
C LEU A 9 -21.30 18.43 -4.39
N LEU A 10 -21.41 19.72 -4.08
CA LEU A 10 -20.83 20.81 -4.88
C LEU A 10 -19.38 21.16 -4.48
N LEU A 11 -18.90 20.70 -3.32
CA LEU A 11 -17.54 21.00 -2.86
C LEU A 11 -16.43 20.44 -3.77
N PRO A 12 -16.54 19.21 -4.33
CA PRO A 12 -15.51 18.72 -5.26
C PRO A 12 -15.53 19.42 -6.63
N MET A 13 -16.64 20.02 -7.05
CA MET A 13 -16.71 20.74 -8.33
C MET A 13 -15.99 22.09 -8.34
N LEU A 14 -15.79 22.69 -7.16
CA LEU A 14 -15.06 23.97 -7.05
C LEU A 14 -13.53 23.79 -7.04
N LEU A 15 -13.04 22.56 -6.80
CA LEU A 15 -11.59 22.28 -6.78
C LEU A 15 -11.01 22.01 -8.18
N THR A 16 -11.82 21.78 -9.20
CA THR A 16 -11.33 21.50 -10.56
C THR A 16 -10.97 22.77 -11.35
N GLY A 17 -11.33 23.95 -10.87
CA GLY A 17 -11.12 25.22 -11.58
C GLY A 17 -9.74 25.86 -11.40
N GLN A 18 -8.93 25.45 -10.44
CA GLN A 18 -7.66 26.13 -10.09
C GLN A 18 -6.39 25.38 -10.55
N TYR A 19 -6.52 24.24 -11.24
CA TYR A 19 -5.36 23.38 -11.58
C TYR A 19 -4.73 23.69 -12.96
N ARG A 20 -5.15 24.74 -13.64
CA ARG A 20 -4.75 24.98 -15.05
C ARG A 20 -3.42 25.69 -15.26
N ASP A 21 -2.78 26.20 -14.20
CA ASP A 21 -1.54 26.97 -14.30
C ASP A 21 -0.41 26.49 -13.36
N ILE A 22 -0.43 25.23 -12.92
CA ILE A 22 0.72 24.65 -12.23
C ILE A 22 1.70 24.19 -13.33
N PRO A 23 2.96 24.72 -13.34
CA PRO A 23 3.95 24.27 -14.30
C PRO A 23 4.11 22.75 -14.20
N ASP A 24 4.36 22.10 -15.34
CA ASP A 24 4.61 20.65 -15.41
C ASP A 24 5.61 20.26 -14.33
N VAL A 25 5.09 19.61 -13.28
CA VAL A 25 5.93 19.15 -12.17
C VAL A 25 6.77 18.03 -12.74
N VAL A 26 8.07 18.24 -12.83
CA VAL A 26 9.02 17.18 -13.21
C VAL A 26 8.83 16.03 -12.25
N THR A 27 8.27 14.93 -12.71
CA THR A 27 8.13 13.72 -11.92
C THR A 27 9.49 13.09 -11.74
N LYS A 28 9.82 12.72 -10.52
CA LYS A 28 11.05 11.97 -10.20
C LYS A 28 10.81 10.47 -10.24
N VAL A 29 10.01 10.00 -11.21
CA VAL A 29 9.68 8.57 -11.36
C VAL A 29 10.98 7.77 -11.53
N ALA A 30 11.05 6.61 -10.86
CA ALA A 30 12.20 5.71 -10.85
C ALA A 30 13.50 6.31 -10.25
N THR A 31 13.42 7.35 -9.43
CA THR A 31 14.58 7.93 -8.73
C THR A 31 14.69 7.50 -7.27
N SER A 32 13.82 6.62 -6.77
CA SER A 32 13.90 6.04 -5.43
C SER A 32 14.26 4.55 -5.48
N ALA A 33 15.00 4.09 -4.49
CA ALA A 33 15.27 2.67 -4.26
C ALA A 33 14.07 2.01 -3.56
N GLY A 34 13.94 0.68 -3.72
CA GLY A 34 12.86 -0.05 -3.03
C GLY A 34 11.46 0.34 -3.51
N GLY A 35 11.29 0.61 -4.81
CA GLY A 35 10.01 1.01 -5.41
C GLY A 35 8.86 0.05 -5.12
N PHE A 36 9.16 -1.22 -4.83
CA PHE A 36 8.19 -2.24 -4.44
C PHE A 36 7.41 -1.90 -3.13
N LEU A 37 7.95 -1.04 -2.28
CA LEU A 37 7.30 -0.58 -1.06
C LEU A 37 6.03 0.26 -1.31
N LYS A 38 5.83 0.73 -2.55
CA LYS A 38 4.63 1.45 -2.99
C LYS A 38 3.52 0.52 -3.47
N LEU A 39 3.81 -0.77 -3.69
CA LEU A 39 2.82 -1.72 -4.16
C LEU A 39 1.74 -1.94 -3.11
N GLU A 40 0.51 -1.95 -3.57
CA GLU A 40 -0.64 -2.19 -2.71
C GLU A 40 -0.76 -3.68 -2.37
N THR A 41 -1.02 -3.97 -1.11
CA THR A 41 -0.94 -5.32 -0.56
C THR A 41 -2.26 -5.85 -0.01
N SER A 42 -3.26 -4.99 0.14
CA SER A 42 -4.57 -5.36 0.64
C SER A 42 -5.59 -5.41 -0.49
N ALA A 43 -6.21 -6.58 -0.74
CA ALA A 43 -7.27 -6.71 -1.75
C ALA A 43 -8.46 -5.76 -1.45
N ARG A 44 -8.77 -5.53 -0.17
CA ARG A 44 -9.79 -4.56 0.22
C ARG A 44 -9.38 -3.14 -0.17
N ALA A 45 -8.13 -2.75 0.07
CA ALA A 45 -7.62 -1.42 -0.30
C ALA A 45 -7.63 -1.23 -1.81
N ILE A 46 -7.12 -2.21 -2.56
CA ILE A 46 -7.09 -2.20 -4.02
C ILE A 46 -8.50 -2.04 -4.59
N GLY A 47 -9.48 -2.84 -4.10
CA GLY A 47 -10.87 -2.71 -4.52
C GLY A 47 -11.48 -1.33 -4.24
N MET A 48 -10.91 -0.57 -3.30
CA MET A 48 -11.28 0.80 -2.96
C MET A 48 -10.36 1.86 -3.63
N GLY A 49 -9.60 1.50 -4.68
CA GLY A 49 -8.69 2.41 -5.38
C GLY A 49 -7.57 2.95 -4.49
N GLY A 50 -7.08 2.16 -3.53
CA GLY A 50 -6.01 2.56 -2.61
C GLY A 50 -6.44 3.54 -1.50
N SER A 51 -7.70 3.92 -1.40
CA SER A 51 -8.21 4.81 -0.36
C SER A 51 -8.38 4.08 0.97
N PHE A 52 -7.26 3.95 1.72
CA PHE A 52 -7.21 3.05 2.87
C PHE A 52 -6.53 3.63 4.13
N VAL A 53 -6.00 4.86 4.09
CA VAL A 53 -5.29 5.44 5.24
C VAL A 53 -6.22 5.73 6.42
N ALA A 54 -7.47 6.14 6.15
CA ALA A 54 -8.51 6.35 7.17
C ALA A 54 -9.39 5.10 7.34
N SER A 55 -9.69 4.37 6.24
CA SER A 55 -10.64 3.26 6.20
C SER A 55 -10.01 1.89 6.53
N GLY A 56 -8.69 1.79 6.54
CA GLY A 56 -7.97 0.57 6.90
C GLY A 56 -8.22 0.15 8.36
N ARG A 57 -8.68 -1.09 8.54
CA ARG A 57 -8.93 -1.70 9.86
C ARG A 57 -8.23 -3.04 9.93
N GLY A 58 -7.55 -3.30 11.07
CA GLY A 58 -6.86 -4.56 11.29
C GLY A 58 -5.49 -4.64 10.62
N VAL A 59 -4.96 -5.86 10.49
CA VAL A 59 -3.59 -6.11 10.05
C VAL A 59 -3.33 -5.78 8.59
N SER A 60 -4.33 -5.86 7.73
CA SER A 60 -4.19 -5.54 6.30
C SER A 60 -3.97 -4.04 6.03
N GLY A 61 -4.25 -3.18 7.03
CA GLY A 61 -4.04 -1.74 6.94
C GLY A 61 -2.63 -1.28 7.31
N ILE A 62 -1.78 -2.14 7.90
CA ILE A 62 -0.43 -1.78 8.39
C ILE A 62 0.40 -1.02 7.36
N PRO A 63 0.52 -1.44 6.08
CA PRO A 63 1.35 -0.76 5.10
C PRO A 63 0.85 0.64 4.71
N TYR A 64 -0.43 0.92 4.94
CA TYR A 64 -1.06 2.21 4.65
C TYR A 64 -1.02 3.15 5.86
N ASN A 65 -1.27 2.60 7.04
CA ASN A 65 -1.31 3.33 8.30
C ASN A 65 -1.07 2.37 9.48
N PRO A 66 0.05 2.45 10.18
CA PRO A 66 0.35 1.55 11.32
C PRO A 66 -0.70 1.56 12.43
N SER A 67 -1.46 2.65 12.59
CA SER A 67 -2.52 2.74 13.61
C SER A 67 -3.71 1.82 13.31
N SER A 68 -3.81 1.24 12.11
CA SER A 68 -4.89 0.34 11.69
C SER A 68 -5.02 -0.90 12.58
N ILE A 69 -3.91 -1.42 13.14
CA ILE A 69 -3.96 -2.56 14.04
C ILE A 69 -4.64 -2.28 15.38
N ALA A 70 -4.80 -1.00 15.75
CA ALA A 70 -5.52 -0.63 16.97
C ALA A 70 -7.05 -0.84 16.89
N TYR A 71 -7.54 -1.37 15.76
CA TYR A 71 -8.93 -1.82 15.60
C TYR A 71 -9.10 -3.34 15.76
N ILE A 72 -8.04 -4.08 16.00
CA ILE A 72 -8.09 -5.54 16.25
C ILE A 72 -8.77 -5.80 17.59
N GLU A 73 -9.71 -6.72 17.61
CA GLU A 73 -10.36 -7.13 18.89
C GLU A 73 -9.47 -8.04 19.72
N LYS A 74 -8.90 -9.09 19.10
CA LYS A 74 -8.00 -10.06 19.73
C LYS A 74 -6.77 -10.31 18.89
N SER A 75 -6.88 -11.22 17.91
CA SER A 75 -5.81 -11.56 16.99
C SER A 75 -6.33 -11.66 15.56
N GLU A 76 -5.53 -11.24 14.61
CA GLU A 76 -5.83 -11.34 13.19
C GLU A 76 -4.59 -11.84 12.43
N ALA A 77 -4.82 -12.67 11.43
CA ALA A 77 -3.84 -13.06 10.42
C ALA A 77 -4.38 -12.71 9.04
N TYR A 78 -3.51 -12.35 8.13
CA TYR A 78 -3.88 -11.99 6.76
C TYR A 78 -2.81 -12.48 5.80
N PHE A 79 -3.26 -13.11 4.73
CA PHE A 79 -2.43 -13.55 3.62
C PHE A 79 -3.01 -13.00 2.33
N SER A 80 -2.14 -12.55 1.43
CA SER A 80 -2.54 -12.09 0.11
C SER A 80 -1.47 -12.41 -0.92
N GLN A 81 -1.90 -12.74 -2.12
CA GLN A 81 -1.01 -12.99 -3.26
C GLN A 81 -1.58 -12.31 -4.50
N VAL A 82 -0.69 -11.73 -5.29
CA VAL A 82 -0.98 -11.00 -6.53
C VAL A 82 -0.16 -11.61 -7.65
N SER A 83 -0.83 -11.92 -8.75
CA SER A 83 -0.19 -12.06 -10.06
C SER A 83 -0.14 -10.67 -10.67
N TYR A 84 1.03 -10.06 -10.61
CA TYR A 84 1.22 -8.68 -11.04
C TYR A 84 1.58 -8.62 -12.53
N LEU A 85 1.89 -7.43 -13.01
CA LEU A 85 2.27 -7.19 -14.41
C LEU A 85 3.56 -7.93 -14.78
N ALA A 86 3.71 -8.28 -16.05
CA ALA A 86 4.93 -8.88 -16.64
C ALA A 86 5.40 -10.19 -15.95
N GLY A 87 4.49 -10.97 -15.36
CA GLY A 87 4.84 -12.22 -14.69
C GLY A 87 5.39 -12.06 -13.27
N ILE A 88 5.52 -10.84 -12.77
CA ILE A 88 5.93 -10.55 -11.40
C ILE A 88 4.87 -11.08 -10.44
N THR A 89 5.30 -11.69 -9.36
CA THR A 89 4.42 -12.10 -8.26
C THR A 89 4.84 -11.40 -6.98
N HIS A 90 3.88 -10.99 -6.18
CA HIS A 90 4.16 -10.52 -4.83
C HIS A 90 3.08 -11.00 -3.86
N GLY A 91 3.42 -11.01 -2.60
CA GLY A 91 2.47 -11.40 -1.57
C GLY A 91 2.86 -10.90 -0.20
N VAL A 92 1.91 -11.04 0.72
CA VAL A 92 2.10 -10.64 2.11
C VAL A 92 1.59 -11.70 3.06
N LEU A 93 2.26 -11.80 4.19
CA LEU A 93 1.81 -12.51 5.38
C LEU A 93 1.83 -11.53 6.54
N THR A 94 0.69 -11.34 7.20
CA THR A 94 0.57 -10.38 8.29
C THR A 94 -0.10 -11.04 9.49
N TYR A 95 0.40 -10.76 10.67
CA TYR A 95 -0.19 -11.16 11.92
C TYR A 95 -0.23 -9.98 12.88
N GLY A 96 -1.29 -9.85 13.65
CA GLY A 96 -1.41 -8.84 14.69
C GLY A 96 -2.26 -9.31 15.86
N THR A 97 -1.95 -8.79 17.02
CA THR A 97 -2.65 -9.16 18.25
C THR A 97 -2.74 -7.98 19.22
N ARG A 98 -3.78 -8.01 20.01
CA ARG A 98 -3.96 -7.10 21.14
C ARG A 98 -3.16 -7.63 22.32
N ILE A 99 -2.17 -6.85 22.79
CA ILE A 99 -1.26 -7.23 23.88
C ILE A 99 -1.62 -6.57 25.22
N GLY A 100 -2.70 -5.80 25.26
CA GLY A 100 -3.20 -5.14 26.47
C GLY A 100 -4.48 -4.35 26.20
N PRO A 101 -5.04 -3.66 27.18
CA PRO A 101 -6.30 -2.93 27.02
C PRO A 101 -6.31 -1.95 25.86
N SER A 102 -5.17 -1.28 25.62
CA SER A 102 -5.04 -0.23 24.60
C SER A 102 -3.84 -0.44 23.68
N ASN A 103 -3.09 -1.54 23.82
CA ASN A 103 -1.84 -1.78 23.10
C ASN A 103 -1.97 -2.94 22.12
N PHE A 104 -1.33 -2.80 20.96
CA PHE A 104 -1.41 -3.74 19.85
C PHE A 104 -0.03 -3.92 19.23
N ALA A 105 0.28 -5.15 18.83
CA ALA A 105 1.51 -5.48 18.12
C ALA A 105 1.19 -6.24 16.85
N GLY A 106 2.01 -6.06 15.82
CA GLY A 106 1.85 -6.73 14.53
C GLY A 106 3.18 -6.95 13.83
N LEU A 107 3.19 -7.97 12.99
CA LEU A 107 4.26 -8.31 12.06
C LEU A 107 3.68 -8.36 10.66
N HIS A 108 4.39 -7.79 9.68
CA HIS A 108 4.00 -7.84 8.28
C HIS A 108 5.22 -8.18 7.44
N LEU A 109 5.10 -9.24 6.66
CA LEU A 109 6.11 -9.69 5.71
C LEU A 109 5.58 -9.48 4.30
N PHE A 110 6.37 -8.83 3.47
CA PHE A 110 6.12 -8.63 2.05
C PHE A 110 7.25 -9.30 1.27
N TYR A 111 6.91 -10.00 0.20
CA TYR A 111 7.88 -10.50 -0.78
C TYR A 111 7.44 -10.15 -2.20
N LEU A 112 8.44 -9.98 -3.07
CA LEU A 112 8.26 -9.86 -4.51
C LEU A 112 9.30 -10.72 -5.21
N ASP A 113 8.86 -11.43 -6.26
CA ASP A 113 9.69 -12.24 -7.17
C ASP A 113 9.33 -11.85 -8.60
N SER A 114 10.31 -11.42 -9.38
CA SER A 114 10.10 -11.08 -10.79
C SER A 114 9.92 -12.32 -11.70
N GLY A 115 10.20 -13.50 -11.19
CA GLY A 115 10.46 -14.66 -12.04
C GLY A 115 11.82 -14.56 -12.76
N PRO A 116 12.21 -15.60 -13.51
CA PRO A 116 13.44 -15.59 -14.29
C PRO A 116 13.35 -14.60 -15.44
N MET A 117 14.41 -13.83 -15.64
CA MET A 117 14.59 -12.92 -16.76
C MET A 117 15.89 -13.25 -17.46
N GLU A 118 15.85 -13.39 -18.79
CA GLU A 118 17.00 -13.78 -19.57
C GLU A 118 18.06 -12.67 -19.62
N VAL A 119 19.32 -13.02 -19.42
CA VAL A 119 20.45 -12.11 -19.55
C VAL A 119 20.72 -11.85 -21.03
N THR A 120 20.66 -10.60 -21.44
CA THR A 120 21.00 -10.17 -22.80
C THR A 120 22.24 -9.29 -22.81
N THR A 121 23.04 -9.40 -23.86
CA THR A 121 24.23 -8.58 -24.08
C THR A 121 24.25 -8.01 -25.50
N GLU A 122 25.14 -7.07 -25.79
CA GLU A 122 25.31 -6.54 -27.14
C GLU A 122 25.65 -7.63 -28.17
N LEU A 123 26.36 -8.68 -27.77
CA LEU A 123 26.73 -9.82 -28.60
C LEU A 123 25.63 -10.88 -28.70
N PHE A 124 24.76 -10.97 -27.70
CA PHE A 124 23.67 -11.93 -27.59
C PHE A 124 22.36 -11.21 -27.25
N PRO A 125 21.79 -10.46 -28.19
CA PRO A 125 20.57 -9.69 -27.97
C PRO A 125 19.32 -10.56 -27.76
N ASP A 126 19.34 -11.79 -28.25
CA ASP A 126 18.26 -12.78 -28.09
C ASP A 126 18.41 -13.64 -26.82
N GLY A 127 19.44 -13.38 -26.02
CA GLY A 127 19.73 -14.05 -24.75
C GLY A 127 21.05 -14.79 -24.73
N THR A 128 21.65 -14.90 -23.54
CA THR A 128 22.89 -15.66 -23.27
C THR A 128 22.62 -17.11 -22.88
N GLY A 129 21.36 -17.46 -22.58
CA GLY A 129 20.95 -18.71 -21.96
C GLY A 129 21.12 -18.72 -20.43
N GLU A 130 21.50 -17.61 -19.83
CA GLU A 130 21.54 -17.42 -18.38
C GLU A 130 20.36 -16.57 -17.93
N ASP A 131 19.83 -16.86 -16.74
CA ASP A 131 18.72 -16.13 -16.14
C ASP A 131 19.15 -15.38 -14.89
N PHE A 132 18.56 -14.22 -14.65
CA PHE A 132 18.63 -13.51 -13.38
C PHE A 132 17.24 -13.26 -12.79
N LYS A 133 17.17 -12.87 -11.53
CA LYS A 133 15.92 -12.55 -10.83
C LYS A 133 16.04 -11.28 -10.01
N VAL A 134 14.89 -10.60 -9.83
CA VAL A 134 14.73 -9.57 -8.82
C VAL A 134 13.91 -10.13 -7.66
N MET A 135 14.45 -10.02 -6.46
CA MET A 135 13.80 -10.47 -5.22
C MET A 135 13.79 -9.34 -4.21
N SER A 136 12.61 -8.91 -3.81
CA SER A 136 12.46 -7.85 -2.81
C SER A 136 11.75 -8.37 -1.57
N LEU A 137 12.20 -7.95 -0.41
CA LEU A 137 11.67 -8.34 0.90
C LEU A 137 11.50 -7.12 1.78
N ALA A 138 10.34 -7.00 2.44
CA ALA A 138 10.17 -6.06 3.55
C ALA A 138 9.55 -6.78 4.75
N ALA A 139 10.16 -6.62 5.93
CA ALA A 139 9.64 -7.12 7.20
C ALA A 139 9.37 -5.95 8.13
N ARG A 140 8.10 -5.77 8.54
CA ARG A 140 7.65 -4.68 9.42
C ARG A 140 7.26 -5.23 10.77
N ALA A 141 7.80 -4.64 11.83
CA ALA A 141 7.33 -4.78 13.19
C ALA A 141 6.57 -3.51 13.60
N THR A 142 5.31 -3.67 13.97
CA THR A 142 4.38 -2.56 14.22
C THR A 142 3.90 -2.58 15.67
N PHE A 143 3.87 -1.42 16.28
CA PHE A 143 3.23 -1.18 17.56
C PHE A 143 2.20 -0.06 17.42
N ALA A 144 1.01 -0.26 17.97
CA ALA A 144 -0.01 0.77 18.02
C ALA A 144 -0.68 0.86 19.38
N ARG A 145 -1.24 2.03 19.66
CA ARG A 145 -1.94 2.32 20.90
C ARG A 145 -3.18 3.16 20.65
N SER A 146 -4.28 2.76 21.30
CA SER A 146 -5.45 3.63 21.46
C SER A 146 -5.15 4.60 22.61
N LEU A 147 -4.84 5.87 22.27
CA LEU A 147 -4.55 6.91 23.26
C LEU A 147 -5.83 7.38 23.94
N THR A 148 -6.91 7.46 23.18
CA THR A 148 -8.27 7.73 23.65
C THR A 148 -9.23 6.87 22.84
N ASP A 149 -10.51 6.89 23.18
CA ASP A 149 -11.56 6.19 22.42
C ASP A 149 -11.61 6.68 20.94
N ARG A 150 -11.16 7.90 20.68
CA ARG A 150 -11.22 8.54 19.38
C ARG A 150 -9.89 8.62 18.64
N LEU A 151 -8.75 8.50 19.36
CA LEU A 151 -7.42 8.67 18.76
C LEU A 151 -6.60 7.40 18.91
N LYS A 152 -6.20 6.85 17.78
CA LYS A 152 -5.28 5.72 17.66
C LYS A 152 -4.01 6.18 16.97
N VAL A 153 -2.87 5.76 17.47
CA VAL A 153 -1.55 6.05 16.88
C VAL A 153 -0.77 4.76 16.74
N GLY A 154 0.10 4.70 15.75
CA GLY A 154 0.95 3.54 15.52
C GLY A 154 2.26 3.93 14.88
N GLY A 155 3.26 3.07 15.05
CA GLY A 155 4.54 3.18 14.38
C GLY A 155 5.07 1.80 13.99
N SER A 156 5.87 1.75 12.93
CA SER A 156 6.53 0.53 12.47
C SER A 156 8.02 0.78 12.27
N ILE A 157 8.80 -0.29 12.45
CA ILE A 157 10.19 -0.40 12.04
C ILE A 157 10.23 -1.45 10.94
N ASN A 158 10.82 -1.11 9.80
CA ASN A 158 10.83 -1.95 8.61
C ASN A 158 12.27 -2.29 8.24
N TYR A 159 12.57 -3.57 8.11
CA TYR A 159 13.76 -4.04 7.41
C TYR A 159 13.41 -4.21 5.93
N VAL A 160 14.20 -3.60 5.07
CA VAL A 160 13.98 -3.59 3.62
C VAL A 160 15.21 -4.16 2.94
N ARG A 161 15.02 -5.12 2.04
CA ARG A 161 16.05 -5.69 1.19
C ARG A 161 15.54 -5.78 -0.24
N ASP A 162 16.37 -5.35 -1.17
CA ASP A 162 16.12 -5.46 -2.60
C ASP A 162 17.36 -6.07 -3.26
N LYS A 163 17.18 -7.20 -3.96
CA LYS A 163 18.26 -7.91 -4.65
C LYS A 163 17.91 -8.01 -6.14
N ILE A 164 18.82 -7.54 -6.99
CA ILE A 164 18.75 -7.58 -8.45
C ILE A 164 19.98 -8.36 -8.91
N ALA A 165 19.80 -9.57 -9.41
CA ALA A 165 20.89 -10.50 -9.72
C ALA A 165 21.84 -10.65 -8.50
N GLU A 166 23.11 -10.28 -8.61
CA GLU A 166 24.08 -10.31 -7.51
C GLU A 166 24.28 -8.93 -6.85
N THR A 167 23.52 -7.94 -7.28
CA THR A 167 23.51 -6.59 -6.68
C THR A 167 22.38 -6.44 -5.67
N GLN A 168 22.63 -5.85 -4.52
CA GLN A 168 21.63 -5.70 -3.48
C GLN A 168 21.75 -4.40 -2.70
N MET A 169 20.62 -3.97 -2.13
CA MET A 169 20.57 -2.98 -1.07
C MET A 169 19.82 -3.52 0.14
N GLN A 170 20.15 -3.03 1.32
CA GLN A 170 19.42 -3.30 2.55
C GLN A 170 19.43 -2.07 3.46
N THR A 171 18.32 -1.86 4.16
CA THR A 171 18.17 -0.71 5.04
C THR A 171 17.06 -0.89 6.06
N ILE A 172 16.98 0.08 6.98
CA ILE A 172 15.87 0.18 7.94
C ILE A 172 15.09 1.46 7.62
N SER A 173 13.77 1.35 7.58
CA SER A 173 12.86 2.49 7.48
C SER A 173 11.82 2.48 8.60
N TYR A 174 11.13 3.60 8.76
CA TYR A 174 10.16 3.82 9.82
C TYR A 174 8.84 4.32 9.21
N ASP A 175 7.73 3.89 9.82
CA ASP A 175 6.41 4.39 9.49
C ASP A 175 5.75 4.94 10.75
N ILE A 176 4.96 5.99 10.59
CA ILE A 176 4.14 6.57 11.66
C ILE A 176 2.75 6.84 11.09
N GLY A 177 1.72 6.61 11.90
CA GLY A 177 0.37 6.92 11.48
C GLY A 177 -0.60 7.10 12.63
N SER A 178 -1.72 7.71 12.31
CA SER A 178 -2.82 7.96 13.25
C SER A 178 -4.18 7.86 12.58
N ASN A 179 -5.19 7.47 13.37
CA ASN A 179 -6.60 7.56 13.02
C ASN A 179 -7.33 8.33 14.12
N PHE A 180 -8.08 9.33 13.72
CA PHE A 180 -8.84 10.19 14.61
C PHE A 180 -10.33 10.23 14.24
N GLN A 181 -11.17 9.77 15.15
CA GLN A 181 -12.62 9.91 15.05
C GLN A 181 -13.03 11.32 15.49
N THR A 182 -13.41 12.15 14.55
CA THR A 182 -13.66 13.58 14.82
C THR A 182 -14.87 13.80 15.74
N GLY A 183 -15.80 12.86 15.79
CA GLY A 183 -17.11 13.02 16.45
C GLY A 183 -18.09 13.89 15.65
N ILE A 184 -17.68 14.37 14.48
CA ILE A 184 -18.52 15.18 13.57
C ILE A 184 -19.01 14.27 12.44
N TYR A 185 -20.31 14.02 12.40
CA TYR A 185 -20.96 13.17 11.39
C TYR A 185 -20.28 11.81 11.17
N GLY A 186 -19.69 11.21 12.21
CA GLY A 186 -19.03 9.90 12.11
C GLY A 186 -17.74 9.89 11.27
N THR A 187 -17.19 11.05 10.94
CA THR A 187 -16.01 11.19 10.09
C THR A 187 -14.74 10.72 10.83
N VAL A 188 -13.95 9.91 10.16
CA VAL A 188 -12.60 9.49 10.60
C VAL A 188 -11.57 10.14 9.72
N LEU A 189 -10.55 10.73 10.33
CA LEU A 189 -9.35 11.25 9.67
C LEU A 189 -8.21 10.24 9.86
N GLY A 190 -7.55 9.87 8.77
CA GLY A 190 -6.34 9.07 8.79
C GLY A 190 -5.15 9.87 8.27
N MET A 191 -4.00 9.73 8.92
CA MET A 191 -2.74 10.33 8.48
C MET A 191 -1.62 9.31 8.62
N SER A 192 -0.71 9.26 7.64
CA SER A 192 0.49 8.45 7.76
C SER A 192 1.66 9.03 6.98
N ILE A 193 2.86 8.73 7.47
CA ILE A 193 4.13 8.89 6.77
C ILE A 193 4.76 7.50 6.78
N THR A 194 5.05 6.96 5.60
CA THR A 194 5.61 5.63 5.45
C THR A 194 6.94 5.66 4.69
N ASN A 195 7.78 4.66 4.96
CA ASN A 195 9.09 4.47 4.32
C ASN A 195 10.08 5.61 4.60
N PHE A 196 10.01 6.25 5.77
CA PHE A 196 11.01 7.22 6.20
C PHE A 196 12.32 6.50 6.57
N GLY A 197 13.41 6.80 5.90
CA GLY A 197 14.71 6.16 6.14
C GLY A 197 15.86 6.90 5.47
N PRO A 198 17.10 6.40 5.65
CA PRO A 198 18.28 6.97 5.01
C PRO A 198 18.26 6.73 3.50
N GLU A 199 19.06 7.49 2.77
CA GLU A 199 19.43 7.16 1.40
C GLU A 199 20.26 5.88 1.37
N VAL A 200 20.06 5.07 0.33
CA VAL A 200 20.68 3.75 0.16
C VAL A 200 21.47 3.67 -1.13
N GLN A 201 22.43 2.76 -1.17
CA GLN A 201 23.20 2.42 -2.35
C GLN A 201 23.09 0.94 -2.64
N TYR A 202 23.13 0.59 -3.93
CA TYR A 202 23.26 -0.81 -4.34
C TYR A 202 24.74 -1.17 -4.44
N THR A 203 25.07 -2.36 -3.93
CA THR A 203 26.41 -2.94 -3.96
C THR A 203 26.33 -4.40 -4.38
N GLY A 204 27.30 -4.89 -5.11
CA GLY A 204 27.32 -6.30 -5.54
C GLY A 204 28.35 -6.56 -6.64
N GLU A 205 28.53 -7.83 -6.96
CA GLU A 205 29.56 -8.29 -7.92
C GLU A 205 29.24 -7.83 -9.35
N ASP A 206 27.99 -7.68 -9.73
CA ASP A 206 27.57 -7.18 -11.05
C ASP A 206 28.02 -5.74 -11.33
N LEU A 207 28.38 -5.00 -10.28
CA LEU A 207 28.92 -3.64 -10.40
C LEU A 207 30.45 -3.63 -10.53
N SER A 208 31.10 -4.81 -10.48
CA SER A 208 32.54 -4.90 -10.66
C SER A 208 32.92 -4.76 -12.14
N VAL A 209 33.96 -3.99 -12.41
CA VAL A 209 34.53 -3.83 -13.74
C VAL A 209 35.97 -4.32 -13.70
N GLN A 210 36.29 -5.30 -14.53
CA GLN A 210 37.69 -5.68 -14.75
C GLN A 210 38.38 -4.58 -15.56
N VAL A 211 39.36 -3.94 -14.96
CA VAL A 211 40.23 -3.00 -15.66
C VAL A 211 41.39 -3.79 -16.20
N ALA A 212 41.39 -4.07 -17.50
CA ALA A 212 42.56 -4.59 -18.18
C ALA A 212 43.61 -3.46 -18.22
N ASP A 213 44.51 -3.44 -17.28
CA ASP A 213 45.65 -2.53 -17.36
C ASP A 213 46.78 -3.22 -18.14
N THR A 214 47.47 -2.45 -18.98
CA THR A 214 48.61 -2.87 -19.82
C THR A 214 49.87 -3.17 -19.01
N ILE A 215 49.83 -3.13 -17.69
CA ILE A 215 50.93 -3.37 -16.77
C ILE A 215 50.49 -4.32 -15.65
N ASP A 216 50.52 -5.60 -15.90
CA ASP A 216 50.57 -6.75 -14.96
C ASP A 216 49.86 -6.63 -13.58
N VAL A 217 48.76 -5.90 -13.47
CA VAL A 217 47.96 -5.84 -12.26
C VAL A 217 46.52 -6.14 -12.62
N ASP A 218 46.11 -7.40 -12.38
CA ASP A 218 44.68 -7.78 -12.37
C ASP A 218 43.97 -7.04 -11.24
N GLY A 219 43.43 -5.87 -11.53
CA GLY A 219 42.64 -5.07 -10.61
C GLY A 219 41.15 -5.09 -10.97
N SER A 220 40.31 -5.57 -10.09
CA SER A 220 38.88 -5.35 -10.19
C SER A 220 38.51 -4.04 -9.49
N LEU A 221 37.88 -3.10 -10.20
CA LEU A 221 37.28 -1.92 -9.61
C LEU A 221 35.82 -2.21 -9.32
N GLN A 222 35.41 -2.07 -8.08
CA GLN A 222 34.02 -2.14 -7.70
C GLN A 222 33.37 -0.77 -7.88
N ARG A 223 32.42 -0.67 -8.80
CA ARG A 223 31.54 0.51 -8.91
C ARG A 223 30.51 0.48 -7.80
N ILE A 224 30.16 1.64 -7.31
CA ILE A 224 29.02 1.85 -6.40
C ILE A 224 28.01 2.74 -7.10
N THR A 225 26.72 2.51 -6.86
CA THR A 225 25.69 3.39 -7.37
C THR A 225 25.68 4.72 -6.63
N ASP A 226 25.03 5.72 -7.20
CA ASP A 226 24.63 6.90 -6.44
C ASP A 226 23.70 6.52 -5.29
N LYS A 227 23.52 7.44 -4.36
CA LYS A 227 22.56 7.29 -3.26
C LYS A 227 21.16 7.59 -3.74
N PHE A 228 20.24 6.71 -3.42
CA PHE A 228 18.80 6.84 -3.73
C PHE A 228 17.99 6.96 -2.45
N PRO A 229 17.03 7.88 -2.37
CA PRO A 229 16.08 7.93 -1.26
C PRO A 229 15.14 6.71 -1.32
N LEU A 230 14.59 6.31 -0.19
CA LEU A 230 13.43 5.41 -0.15
C LEU A 230 12.17 6.15 -0.63
N PRO A 231 11.10 5.42 -1.06
CA PRO A 231 9.87 6.03 -1.55
C PRO A 231 9.00 6.54 -0.39
N LEU A 232 9.50 7.58 0.28
CA LEU A 232 8.80 8.27 1.36
C LEU A 232 7.42 8.71 0.86
N THR A 233 6.37 8.29 1.54
CA THR A 233 5.00 8.58 1.13
C THR A 233 4.22 9.19 2.29
N PHE A 234 3.65 10.36 2.06
CA PHE A 234 2.68 11.00 2.94
C PHE A 234 1.26 10.69 2.45
N ARG A 235 0.38 10.32 3.39
CA ARG A 235 -1.04 10.07 3.12
C ARG A 235 -1.91 10.82 4.12
N LEU A 236 -2.97 11.42 3.62
CA LEU A 236 -4.04 12.03 4.39
C LEU A 236 -5.37 11.56 3.83
N GLY A 237 -6.25 11.01 4.66
CA GLY A 237 -7.52 10.48 4.20
C GLY A 237 -8.67 10.79 5.14
N ILE A 238 -9.84 10.70 4.57
CA ILE A 238 -11.13 10.89 5.24
C ILE A 238 -12.00 9.68 4.90
N GLU A 239 -12.62 9.11 5.93
CA GLU A 239 -13.62 8.05 5.80
C GLU A 239 -14.91 8.50 6.45
N ASN A 240 -16.02 8.10 5.85
CA ASN A 240 -17.34 8.27 6.42
C ASN A 240 -18.26 7.08 6.10
N THR A 241 -19.01 6.61 7.09
CA THR A 241 -20.07 5.62 6.90
C THR A 241 -21.40 6.35 6.67
N VAL A 242 -21.83 6.40 5.40
CA VAL A 242 -23.06 7.11 4.98
C VAL A 242 -24.31 6.32 5.33
N ILE A 243 -24.28 5.00 5.17
CA ILE A 243 -25.35 4.07 5.55
C ILE A 243 -24.76 3.05 6.51
N GLY A 244 -25.44 2.74 7.60
CA GLY A 244 -25.00 1.73 8.56
C GLY A 244 -25.71 1.85 9.91
N PRO A 245 -25.47 0.90 10.84
CA PRO A 245 -26.14 0.89 12.14
C PRO A 245 -25.82 2.16 12.96
N ASP A 246 -24.59 2.62 12.91
CA ASP A 246 -24.10 3.79 13.65
C ASP A 246 -24.00 5.05 12.77
N SER A 247 -24.51 5.02 11.53
CA SER A 247 -24.43 6.16 10.62
C SER A 247 -25.24 7.35 11.14
N PRO A 248 -24.69 8.55 11.12
CA PRO A 248 -25.41 9.77 11.44
C PRO A 248 -26.32 10.25 10.31
N PHE A 249 -26.18 9.68 9.10
CA PHE A 249 -26.97 10.09 7.92
C PHE A 249 -28.16 9.15 7.68
N LEU A 250 -27.90 7.86 7.50
CA LEU A 250 -28.93 6.87 7.23
C LEU A 250 -28.66 5.59 8.03
N LYS A 251 -29.46 5.37 9.06
CA LYS A 251 -29.39 4.16 9.89
C LYS A 251 -29.97 2.97 9.17
N ASN A 252 -29.20 1.90 9.08
CA ASN A 252 -29.61 0.63 8.53
C ASN A 252 -28.82 -0.51 9.15
N GLU A 253 -29.51 -1.52 9.70
CA GLU A 253 -28.90 -2.67 10.37
C GLU A 253 -28.34 -3.72 9.40
N LYS A 254 -28.81 -3.72 8.16
CA LYS A 254 -28.46 -4.77 7.17
C LYS A 254 -27.52 -4.26 6.07
N HIS A 255 -27.52 -2.97 5.83
CA HIS A 255 -26.75 -2.36 4.74
C HIS A 255 -25.78 -1.34 5.29
N THR A 256 -24.55 -1.40 4.81
CA THR A 256 -23.52 -0.41 5.09
C THR A 256 -23.03 0.22 3.78
N LEU A 257 -22.78 1.50 3.78
CA LEU A 257 -22.10 2.19 2.69
C LEU A 257 -21.02 3.10 3.29
N LEU A 258 -19.78 2.74 3.03
CA LEU A 258 -18.60 3.49 3.43
C LEU A 258 -18.03 4.22 2.21
N VAL A 259 -17.65 5.46 2.41
CA VAL A 259 -16.98 6.32 1.43
C VAL A 259 -15.64 6.74 2.01
N SER A 260 -14.57 6.62 1.23
CA SER A 260 -13.23 7.03 1.63
C SER A 260 -12.55 7.82 0.51
N VAL A 261 -11.81 8.85 0.90
CA VAL A 261 -11.01 9.68 -0.01
C VAL A 261 -9.65 9.94 0.63
N ASP A 262 -8.59 9.63 -0.09
CA ASP A 262 -7.22 9.85 0.34
C ASP A 262 -6.48 10.77 -0.63
N GLY A 263 -5.65 11.67 -0.10
CA GLY A 263 -4.61 12.38 -0.82
C GLY A 263 -3.26 11.72 -0.54
N VAL A 264 -2.49 11.42 -1.59
CA VAL A 264 -1.22 10.70 -1.49
C VAL A 264 -0.11 11.52 -2.15
N LYS A 265 1.01 11.69 -1.44
CA LYS A 265 2.19 12.39 -1.95
C LYS A 265 3.44 11.53 -1.70
N PRO A 266 3.88 10.74 -2.68
CA PRO A 266 5.22 10.16 -2.69
C PRO A 266 6.28 11.24 -2.99
N ASN A 267 7.52 11.01 -2.54
CA ASN A 267 8.64 11.91 -2.85
C ASN A 267 9.10 11.85 -4.32
N ASP A 268 8.82 10.72 -5.00
CA ASP A 268 9.23 10.42 -6.36
C ASP A 268 8.07 10.49 -7.39
N TYR A 269 6.91 11.01 -6.99
CA TYR A 269 5.75 11.15 -7.86
C TYR A 269 4.93 12.41 -7.54
N THR A 270 4.02 12.78 -8.43
CA THR A 270 3.08 13.89 -8.20
C THR A 270 2.08 13.56 -7.10
N VAL A 271 1.38 14.58 -6.60
CA VAL A 271 0.23 14.35 -5.72
C VAL A 271 -0.90 13.72 -6.52
N TYR A 272 -1.45 12.63 -6.00
CA TYR A 272 -2.65 12.02 -6.56
C TYR A 272 -3.70 11.78 -5.48
N GLY A 273 -4.93 11.59 -5.88
CA GLY A 273 -6.05 11.24 -5.02
C GLY A 273 -6.44 9.79 -5.19
N SER A 274 -7.04 9.21 -4.18
CA SER A 274 -7.70 7.90 -4.23
C SER A 274 -9.12 8.06 -3.70
N MET A 275 -10.09 7.43 -4.36
CA MET A 275 -11.48 7.41 -3.91
C MET A 275 -11.98 5.98 -3.88
N GLY A 276 -12.70 5.63 -2.80
CA GLY A 276 -13.24 4.28 -2.62
C GLY A 276 -14.64 4.30 -2.04
N LEU A 277 -15.43 3.32 -2.50
CA LEU A 277 -16.74 2.99 -1.99
C LEU A 277 -16.76 1.53 -1.57
N GLU A 278 -17.30 1.23 -0.41
CA GLU A 278 -17.56 -0.14 0.05
C GLU A 278 -19.01 -0.26 0.47
N TYR A 279 -19.74 -1.12 -0.22
CA TYR A 279 -21.09 -1.52 0.17
C TYR A 279 -21.01 -2.88 0.87
N GLY A 280 -21.60 -2.98 2.06
CA GLY A 280 -21.71 -4.19 2.85
C GLY A 280 -23.16 -4.62 3.05
N TRP A 281 -23.40 -5.93 2.97
CA TRP A 281 -24.68 -6.55 3.28
C TRP A 281 -24.54 -7.50 4.46
N GLN A 282 -25.20 -7.17 5.58
CA GLN A 282 -25.27 -7.95 6.83
C GLN A 282 -23.89 -8.34 7.40
N ASP A 283 -22.84 -7.59 7.10
CA ASP A 283 -21.44 -7.92 7.43
C ASP A 283 -20.99 -9.30 6.87
N LEU A 284 -21.70 -9.80 5.87
CA LEU A 284 -21.46 -11.10 5.23
C LEU A 284 -20.82 -10.95 3.85
N ALA A 285 -21.28 -10.00 3.05
CA ALA A 285 -20.81 -9.78 1.69
C ALA A 285 -20.50 -8.31 1.45
N PHE A 286 -19.44 -8.04 0.69
CA PHE A 286 -18.98 -6.71 0.38
C PHE A 286 -18.74 -6.55 -1.11
N LEU A 287 -19.13 -5.40 -1.66
CA LEU A 287 -18.77 -4.96 -2.99
C LEU A 287 -18.02 -3.65 -2.87
N ARG A 288 -16.96 -3.50 -3.65
CA ARG A 288 -16.06 -2.36 -3.60
C ARG A 288 -15.84 -1.79 -4.99
N MET A 289 -15.68 -0.50 -5.04
CA MET A 289 -15.32 0.23 -6.25
C MET A 289 -14.40 1.38 -5.87
N GLY A 290 -13.39 1.62 -6.67
CA GLY A 290 -12.46 2.71 -6.42
C GLY A 290 -11.75 3.18 -7.67
N THR A 291 -11.10 4.33 -7.55
CA THR A 291 -10.30 4.91 -8.64
C THR A 291 -9.23 5.82 -8.09
N HIS A 292 -8.18 6.00 -8.86
CA HIS A 292 -7.17 7.03 -8.63
C HIS A 292 -7.47 8.28 -9.45
N LEU A 293 -7.23 9.43 -8.88
CA LEU A 293 -7.38 10.75 -9.51
C LEU A 293 -5.99 11.35 -9.72
N ASN A 294 -5.70 11.83 -10.90
CA ASN A 294 -4.38 12.38 -11.26
C ASN A 294 -3.25 11.36 -11.13
N HIS A 295 -3.51 10.13 -11.59
CA HIS A 295 -2.54 9.05 -11.66
C HIS A 295 -2.45 8.55 -13.11
N ASP A 296 -1.24 8.30 -13.60
CA ASP A 296 -1.01 8.07 -15.04
C ASP A 296 -1.54 6.73 -15.54
N THR A 297 -1.56 5.69 -14.69
CA THR A 297 -1.84 4.32 -15.14
C THR A 297 -2.95 3.61 -14.37
N ALA A 298 -3.18 3.96 -13.11
CA ALA A 298 -4.18 3.27 -12.30
C ALA A 298 -5.59 3.82 -12.61
N GLY A 299 -6.43 2.98 -13.20
CA GLY A 299 -7.81 3.28 -13.59
C GLY A 299 -8.83 2.83 -12.56
N LEU A 300 -9.85 2.14 -13.04
CA LEU A 300 -10.94 1.62 -12.23
C LEU A 300 -10.50 0.37 -11.46
N SER A 301 -10.82 0.34 -10.18
CA SER A 301 -10.65 -0.81 -9.31
C SER A 301 -12.00 -1.35 -8.86
N LEU A 302 -12.14 -2.67 -8.85
CA LEU A 302 -13.33 -3.37 -8.37
C LEU A 302 -12.91 -4.41 -7.34
N GLY A 303 -13.77 -4.66 -6.36
CA GLY A 303 -13.51 -5.66 -5.33
C GLY A 303 -14.79 -6.34 -4.85
N ALA A 304 -14.61 -7.56 -4.39
CA ALA A 304 -15.64 -8.32 -3.69
C ALA A 304 -15.05 -8.96 -2.45
N GLY A 305 -15.87 -9.12 -1.41
CA GLY A 305 -15.45 -9.77 -0.17
C GLY A 305 -16.57 -10.57 0.46
N ALA A 306 -16.20 -11.60 1.20
CA ALA A 306 -17.12 -12.40 2.00
C ALA A 306 -16.54 -12.63 3.40
N ASN A 307 -17.40 -12.55 4.41
CA ASN A 307 -17.09 -12.76 5.81
C ASN A 307 -17.84 -13.99 6.33
N ILE A 308 -17.14 -15.06 6.63
CA ILE A 308 -17.73 -16.33 7.05
C ILE A 308 -17.43 -16.52 8.54
N ARG A 309 -18.48 -16.51 9.36
CA ARG A 309 -18.36 -16.73 10.81
C ARG A 309 -18.32 -18.22 11.12
N LEU A 310 -17.23 -18.67 11.74
CA LEU A 310 -16.99 -20.05 12.15
C LEU A 310 -16.86 -20.12 13.68
N GLY A 311 -17.99 -20.06 14.36
CA GLY A 311 -18.02 -20.00 15.83
C GLY A 311 -17.36 -18.75 16.40
N ARG A 312 -16.17 -18.91 17.03
CA ARG A 312 -15.39 -17.78 17.58
C ARG A 312 -14.42 -17.15 16.57
N MET A 313 -14.29 -17.75 15.41
CA MET A 313 -13.39 -17.30 14.35
C MET A 313 -14.22 -16.67 13.23
N ALA A 314 -13.63 -15.74 12.52
CA ALA A 314 -14.19 -15.20 11.27
C ALA A 314 -13.13 -15.32 10.17
N LEU A 315 -13.52 -15.92 9.06
CA LEU A 315 -12.75 -16.04 7.84
C LEU A 315 -13.24 -14.99 6.86
N THR A 316 -12.33 -14.13 6.39
CA THR A 316 -12.60 -13.16 5.33
C THR A 316 -11.91 -13.63 4.05
N VAL A 317 -12.61 -13.61 2.93
CA VAL A 317 -12.04 -13.84 1.60
C VAL A 317 -12.31 -12.62 0.77
N ASP A 318 -11.27 -12.01 0.25
CA ASP A 318 -11.36 -10.81 -0.58
C ASP A 318 -10.74 -11.06 -1.96
N TYR A 319 -11.36 -10.49 -2.96
CA TYR A 319 -10.87 -10.43 -4.33
C TYR A 319 -10.86 -8.98 -4.81
N ALA A 320 -9.82 -8.62 -5.55
CA ALA A 320 -9.72 -7.31 -6.21
C ALA A 320 -9.23 -7.46 -7.64
N PHE A 321 -9.75 -6.59 -8.48
CA PHE A 321 -9.38 -6.41 -9.88
C PHE A 321 -9.02 -4.93 -10.10
N VAL A 322 -7.92 -4.67 -10.81
CA VAL A 322 -7.51 -3.32 -11.20
C VAL A 322 -7.20 -3.33 -12.69
N ASP A 323 -7.75 -2.35 -13.38
CA ASP A 323 -7.41 -2.05 -14.77
C ASP A 323 -6.29 -1.02 -14.82
N TYR A 324 -5.18 -1.35 -15.48
CA TYR A 324 -4.02 -0.49 -15.71
C TYR A 324 -3.89 -0.04 -17.16
N ASP A 325 -4.99 0.00 -17.88
CA ASP A 325 -5.07 0.41 -19.30
C ASP A 325 -4.11 -0.39 -20.20
N ILE A 326 -3.12 0.26 -20.80
CA ILE A 326 -2.14 -0.37 -21.70
C ILE A 326 -1.32 -1.50 -21.04
N LEU A 327 -1.16 -1.47 -19.73
CA LEU A 327 -0.46 -2.50 -18.95
C LEU A 327 -1.35 -3.71 -18.62
N LYS A 328 -2.61 -3.71 -19.08
CA LYS A 328 -3.64 -4.72 -18.82
C LYS A 328 -4.14 -4.63 -17.37
N TYR A 329 -4.46 -5.77 -16.75
CA TYR A 329 -5.10 -5.84 -15.45
C TYR A 329 -4.32 -6.71 -14.49
N THR A 330 -4.56 -6.51 -13.20
CA THR A 330 -4.06 -7.37 -12.13
C THR A 330 -5.21 -7.93 -11.29
N ASN A 331 -4.97 -9.11 -10.74
CA ASN A 331 -5.90 -9.78 -9.84
C ASN A 331 -5.21 -10.08 -8.52
N GLN A 332 -5.94 -9.84 -7.43
CA GLN A 332 -5.47 -10.16 -6.10
C GLN A 332 -6.49 -10.98 -5.33
N ILE A 333 -6.03 -12.03 -4.69
CA ILE A 333 -6.81 -12.82 -3.74
C ILE A 333 -6.19 -12.66 -2.36
N ALA A 334 -7.06 -12.55 -1.36
CA ALA A 334 -6.63 -12.44 0.02
C ALA A 334 -7.52 -13.24 0.95
N ILE A 335 -6.92 -13.75 2.03
CA ILE A 335 -7.58 -14.48 3.09
C ILE A 335 -7.22 -13.83 4.42
N GLY A 336 -8.23 -13.45 5.18
CA GLY A 336 -8.10 -12.94 6.54
C GLY A 336 -8.70 -13.91 7.54
N LEU A 337 -8.09 -14.02 8.71
CA LEU A 337 -8.58 -14.83 9.82
C LEU A 337 -8.57 -13.99 11.09
N LYS A 338 -9.73 -13.91 11.75
CA LYS A 338 -9.91 -13.25 13.06
C LYS A 338 -10.25 -14.31 14.12
N PHE A 339 -9.60 -14.27 15.29
CA PHE A 339 -9.76 -15.28 16.35
C PHE A 339 -9.43 -14.76 17.74
#